data_e3aef697e428bad5e2b9630c3414b625
#
_entry.id   e3aef697e428bad5e2b9630c3414b625
#
_cell.length_a   1.000
_cell.length_b   1.000
_cell.length_c   1.000
_cell.angle_alpha   90.00
_cell.angle_beta   90.00
_cell.angle_gamma   90.00
#
_symmetry.space_group_name_H-M   'P 1'
#
loop_
_entity.id
_entity.type
_entity.pdbx_description
1 polymer ?
#
loop_
_entity_poly.entity_id
_entity_poly.type
_entity_poly.pdbx_seq_one_letter_code
_entity_poly.pdbx_strand_id
1 'polypeptide(L)'
;MKMYKKLAVAALFLFLGSNVVLAQSGVDAEYVKVTNERAQKIVDDLKLNSKEDQLAVRDIIAEQYRSLNKIQDGRDAKIAEVKKSVTDKEKQQKEVEDLKNDADKKILSLHKSYLKKLSKKLNNSQIVQVKDGMTYGVLPITVLGYNDMLPNLTNEQKKYIYDALVEAREHAMDGGSSKEKHAWFGKYKGRINNYLSTQGYDLNKESTDWHKRLEEREKNKK
;
A
#
# COMPACT_ATOMS: atom_id res chain seq x y z
N MET A 1 -12.05 -72.27 13.33
CA MET A 1 -12.34 -71.50 12.12
C MET A 1 -13.23 -70.34 12.51
N LYS A 2 -12.68 -69.18 12.81
CA LYS A 2 -13.29 -67.83 13.08
C LYS A 2 -12.32 -66.98 13.89
N MET A 3 -11.34 -66.38 13.26
CA MET A 3 -10.57 -65.32 13.88
C MET A 3 -9.65 -64.67 12.84
N TYR A 4 -10.18 -64.01 11.82
CA TYR A 4 -9.44 -63.04 10.96
C TYR A 4 -10.44 -62.14 10.24
N LYS A 5 -11.18 -61.29 11.00
CA LYS A 5 -11.96 -60.16 10.43
C LYS A 5 -12.08 -59.01 11.41
N LYS A 6 -10.96 -58.46 11.89
CA LYS A 6 -10.96 -57.16 12.62
C LYS A 6 -9.59 -56.49 12.52
N LEU A 7 -9.05 -56.28 11.33
CA LEU A 7 -7.80 -55.52 11.15
C LEU A 7 -7.74 -54.89 9.75
N ALA A 8 -8.79 -54.16 9.37
CA ALA A 8 -8.80 -53.48 8.08
C ALA A 8 -9.61 -52.15 8.08
N VAL A 9 -9.73 -51.44 9.23
CA VAL A 9 -10.44 -50.15 9.28
C VAL A 9 -9.63 -49.04 9.93
N ALA A 10 -8.42 -49.27 10.42
CA ALA A 10 -7.61 -48.27 11.11
C ALA A 10 -6.54 -47.58 10.25
N ALA A 11 -6.47 -47.81 8.93
CA ALA A 11 -5.42 -47.24 8.08
C ALA A 11 -5.89 -46.16 7.08
N LEU A 12 -7.15 -45.68 7.15
CA LEU A 12 -7.69 -44.75 6.15
C LEU A 12 -7.93 -43.32 6.68
N PHE A 13 -7.51 -42.99 7.91
CA PHE A 13 -7.69 -41.65 8.46
C PHE A 13 -6.43 -40.85 8.64
N LEU A 14 -5.26 -41.30 8.20
CA LEU A 14 -3.98 -40.60 8.36
C LEU A 14 -3.48 -39.85 7.11
N PHE A 15 -4.23 -39.87 6.00
CA PHE A 15 -3.76 -39.25 4.74
C PHE A 15 -4.47 -37.93 4.34
N LEU A 16 -5.46 -37.47 5.11
CA LEU A 16 -6.18 -36.23 4.81
C LEU A 16 -5.65 -34.99 5.56
N GLY A 17 -4.75 -35.18 6.55
CA GLY A 17 -4.18 -34.07 7.32
C GLY A 17 -2.97 -33.39 6.69
N SER A 18 -2.23 -34.09 5.83
CA SER A 18 -0.95 -33.57 5.30
C SER A 18 -1.11 -32.63 4.09
N ASN A 19 -2.18 -32.79 3.32
CA ASN A 19 -2.37 -31.95 2.13
C ASN A 19 -2.89 -30.53 2.43
N VAL A 20 -3.59 -30.33 3.54
CA VAL A 20 -4.07 -29.00 3.96
C VAL A 20 -2.92 -28.15 4.51
N VAL A 21 -1.98 -28.77 5.25
CA VAL A 21 -0.81 -28.07 5.79
C VAL A 21 0.16 -27.68 4.68
N LEU A 22 0.34 -28.53 3.66
CA LEU A 22 1.21 -28.23 2.50
C LEU A 22 0.62 -27.15 1.59
N ALA A 23 -0.72 -27.11 1.42
CA ALA A 23 -1.37 -26.06 0.66
C ALA A 23 -1.26 -24.68 1.36
N GLN A 24 -1.43 -24.63 2.68
CA GLN A 24 -1.32 -23.40 3.45
C GLN A 24 0.13 -22.89 3.51
N SER A 25 1.11 -23.80 3.66
CA SER A 25 2.53 -23.44 3.58
C SER A 25 2.94 -22.95 2.18
N GLY A 26 2.33 -23.49 1.12
CA GLY A 26 2.56 -23.05 -0.25
C GLY A 26 2.05 -21.63 -0.55
N VAL A 27 0.87 -21.30 -0.07
CA VAL A 27 0.31 -19.95 -0.20
C VAL A 27 1.14 -18.93 0.58
N ASP A 28 1.54 -19.23 1.81
CA ASP A 28 2.37 -18.36 2.62
C ASP A 28 3.77 -18.17 1.99
N ALA A 29 4.36 -19.24 1.44
CA ALA A 29 5.66 -19.19 0.77
C ALA A 29 5.61 -18.32 -0.51
N GLU A 30 4.55 -18.45 -1.32
CA GLU A 30 4.36 -17.62 -2.52
C GLU A 30 4.16 -16.15 -2.15
N TYR A 31 3.38 -15.86 -1.10
CA TYR A 31 3.21 -14.50 -0.63
C TYR A 31 4.50 -13.89 -0.10
N VAL A 32 5.32 -14.66 0.63
CA VAL A 32 6.66 -14.25 1.07
C VAL A 32 7.54 -13.91 -0.14
N LYS A 33 7.54 -14.75 -1.17
CA LYS A 33 8.28 -14.51 -2.41
C LYS A 33 7.84 -13.21 -3.08
N VAL A 34 6.54 -13.01 -3.30
CA VAL A 34 5.99 -11.80 -3.93
C VAL A 34 6.35 -10.53 -3.15
N THR A 35 6.26 -10.56 -1.82
CA THR A 35 6.63 -9.39 -0.99
C THR A 35 8.13 -9.09 -1.03
N ASN A 36 8.98 -10.12 -1.07
CA ASN A 36 10.42 -9.96 -1.23
C ASN A 36 10.79 -9.40 -2.61
N GLU A 37 10.15 -9.85 -3.69
CA GLU A 37 10.37 -9.33 -5.05
C GLU A 37 9.96 -7.86 -5.18
N ARG A 38 8.82 -7.48 -4.59
CA ARG A 38 8.38 -6.07 -4.55
C ARG A 38 9.37 -5.19 -3.78
N ALA A 39 9.83 -5.67 -2.63
CA ALA A 39 10.81 -4.97 -1.81
C ALA A 39 12.17 -4.86 -2.53
N GLN A 40 12.59 -5.92 -3.23
CA GLN A 40 13.85 -5.92 -3.98
C GLN A 40 13.87 -4.85 -5.06
N LYS A 41 12.77 -4.68 -5.82
CA LYS A 41 12.67 -3.61 -6.84
C LYS A 41 12.90 -2.22 -6.24
N ILE A 42 12.38 -1.97 -5.04
CA ILE A 42 12.60 -0.68 -4.34
C ILE A 42 14.07 -0.54 -3.94
N VAL A 43 14.67 -1.61 -3.42
CA VAL A 43 16.07 -1.61 -2.99
C VAL A 43 17.04 -1.43 -4.14
N ASP A 44 16.75 -1.99 -5.32
CA ASP A 44 17.58 -1.83 -6.52
C ASP A 44 17.72 -0.36 -6.93
N ASP A 45 16.66 0.44 -6.75
CA ASP A 45 16.65 1.87 -7.04
C ASP A 45 17.45 2.70 -6.01
N LEU A 46 17.65 2.19 -4.78
CA LEU A 46 18.39 2.88 -3.72
C LEU A 46 19.91 2.90 -3.94
N LYS A 47 20.44 2.06 -4.82
CA LYS A 47 21.87 1.94 -5.15
C LYS A 47 22.78 1.78 -3.91
N LEU A 48 22.38 0.91 -2.99
CA LEU A 48 23.15 0.60 -1.79
C LEU A 48 24.41 -0.20 -2.16
N ASN A 49 25.56 0.18 -1.61
CA ASN A 49 26.85 -0.43 -1.92
C ASN A 49 27.03 -1.82 -1.29
N SER A 50 26.48 -2.04 -0.09
CA SER A 50 26.61 -3.29 0.65
C SER A 50 25.48 -4.26 0.30
N LYS A 51 25.84 -5.50 -0.08
CA LYS A 51 24.85 -6.57 -0.28
C LYS A 51 24.10 -6.91 0.99
N GLU A 52 24.77 -6.83 2.13
CA GLU A 52 24.15 -7.03 3.44
C GLU A 52 23.08 -5.98 3.72
N ASP A 53 23.36 -4.70 3.46
CA ASP A 53 22.37 -3.63 3.65
C ASP A 53 21.23 -3.74 2.64
N GLN A 54 21.49 -4.14 1.39
CA GLN A 54 20.44 -4.41 0.41
C GLN A 54 19.46 -5.48 0.93
N LEU A 55 19.96 -6.59 1.43
CA LEU A 55 19.15 -7.68 2.00
C LEU A 55 18.38 -7.22 3.25
N ALA A 56 19.06 -6.53 4.18
CA ALA A 56 18.44 -6.03 5.39
C ALA A 56 17.29 -5.05 5.10
N VAL A 57 17.49 -4.11 4.18
CA VAL A 57 16.45 -3.13 3.80
C VAL A 57 15.32 -3.81 3.05
N ARG A 58 15.62 -4.75 2.14
CA ARG A 58 14.59 -5.57 1.48
C ARG A 58 13.70 -6.27 2.50
N ASP A 59 14.31 -6.92 3.49
CA ASP A 59 13.57 -7.68 4.49
C ASP A 59 12.71 -6.78 5.40
N ILE A 60 13.19 -5.58 5.74
CA ILE A 60 12.40 -4.57 6.46
C ILE A 60 11.16 -4.16 5.64
N ILE A 61 11.32 -3.89 4.35
CA ILE A 61 10.21 -3.48 3.47
C ILE A 61 9.23 -4.65 3.26
N ALA A 62 9.73 -5.84 3.00
CA ALA A 62 8.91 -7.03 2.80
C ALA A 62 8.09 -7.39 4.06
N GLU A 63 8.71 -7.27 5.25
CA GLU A 63 8.03 -7.48 6.53
C GLU A 63 6.93 -6.44 6.76
N GLN A 64 7.16 -5.17 6.36
CA GLN A 64 6.12 -4.14 6.42
C GLN A 64 4.89 -4.52 5.58
N TYR A 65 5.07 -5.00 4.35
CA TYR A 65 3.96 -5.47 3.51
C TYR A 65 3.18 -6.61 4.19
N ARG A 66 3.89 -7.61 4.73
CA ARG A 66 3.26 -8.77 5.38
C ARG A 66 2.53 -8.38 6.66
N SER A 67 3.11 -7.48 7.45
CA SER A 67 2.51 -7.01 8.70
C SER A 67 1.25 -6.17 8.45
N LEU A 68 1.26 -5.29 7.46
CA LEU A 68 0.07 -4.53 7.03
C LEU A 68 -1.05 -5.47 6.60
N ASN A 69 -0.75 -6.44 5.71
CA ASN A 69 -1.74 -7.40 5.25
C ASN A 69 -2.36 -8.17 6.42
N LYS A 70 -1.54 -8.67 7.35
CA LYS A 70 -2.02 -9.42 8.52
C LYS A 70 -2.99 -8.60 9.38
N ILE A 71 -2.71 -7.31 9.59
CA ILE A 71 -3.60 -6.42 10.38
C ILE A 71 -4.91 -6.21 9.62
N GLN A 72 -4.85 -5.96 8.32
CA GLN A 72 -6.00 -5.64 7.48
C GLN A 72 -6.88 -6.85 7.26
N ASP A 73 -6.32 -8.01 6.90
CA ASP A 73 -7.06 -9.26 6.76
C ASP A 73 -7.74 -9.66 8.07
N GLY A 74 -7.02 -9.51 9.20
CA GLY A 74 -7.58 -9.79 10.51
C GLY A 74 -8.73 -8.85 10.89
N ARG A 75 -8.66 -7.56 10.52
CA ARG A 75 -9.77 -6.60 10.65
C ARG A 75 -10.96 -7.02 9.79
N ASP A 76 -10.72 -7.31 8.53
CA ASP A 76 -11.77 -7.58 7.55
C ASP A 76 -12.52 -8.88 7.86
N ALA A 77 -11.80 -9.91 8.33
CA ALA A 77 -12.40 -11.15 8.81
C ALA A 77 -13.35 -10.91 10.01
N LYS A 78 -12.91 -10.12 10.99
CA LYS A 78 -13.75 -9.76 12.16
C LYS A 78 -14.94 -8.90 11.76
N ILE A 79 -14.77 -7.94 10.86
CA ILE A 79 -15.88 -7.13 10.34
C ILE A 79 -16.91 -8.01 9.63
N ALA A 80 -16.47 -9.00 8.84
CA ALA A 80 -17.37 -9.94 8.18
C ALA A 80 -18.17 -10.78 9.19
N GLU A 81 -17.53 -11.20 10.29
CA GLU A 81 -18.20 -11.91 11.36
C GLU A 81 -19.25 -11.07 12.08
N VAL A 82 -18.91 -9.83 12.46
CA VAL A 82 -19.85 -8.86 13.07
C VAL A 82 -21.04 -8.61 12.17
N LYS A 83 -20.83 -8.39 10.87
CA LYS A 83 -21.92 -8.17 9.90
C LYS A 83 -22.85 -9.38 9.75
N LYS A 84 -22.34 -10.58 9.99
CA LYS A 84 -23.13 -11.83 9.92
C LYS A 84 -23.89 -12.13 11.21
N SER A 85 -23.29 -11.84 12.37
CA SER A 85 -23.81 -12.27 13.69
C SER A 85 -24.63 -11.20 14.40
N VAL A 86 -24.35 -9.90 14.18
CA VAL A 86 -25.02 -8.78 14.85
C VAL A 86 -26.15 -8.24 13.97
N THR A 87 -27.39 -8.43 14.40
CA THR A 87 -28.60 -8.03 13.66
C THR A 87 -28.99 -6.57 13.94
N ASP A 88 -28.73 -6.08 15.14
CA ASP A 88 -28.96 -4.67 15.53
C ASP A 88 -28.00 -3.76 14.74
N LYS A 89 -28.55 -2.82 13.97
CA LYS A 89 -27.79 -1.97 13.06
C LYS A 89 -26.87 -0.98 13.76
N GLU A 90 -27.30 -0.39 14.84
CA GLU A 90 -26.50 0.59 15.61
C GLU A 90 -25.33 -0.12 16.30
N LYS A 91 -25.60 -1.24 16.94
CA LYS A 91 -24.60 -2.08 17.56
C LYS A 91 -23.58 -2.58 16.53
N GLN A 92 -24.06 -3.08 15.37
CA GLN A 92 -23.21 -3.53 14.27
C GLN A 92 -22.28 -2.43 13.76
N GLN A 93 -22.82 -1.23 13.55
CA GLN A 93 -22.04 -0.08 13.07
C GLN A 93 -20.98 0.31 14.08
N LYS A 94 -21.31 0.34 15.37
CA LYS A 94 -20.37 0.64 16.46
C LYS A 94 -19.24 -0.38 16.51
N GLU A 95 -19.55 -1.68 16.51
CA GLU A 95 -18.54 -2.74 16.56
C GLU A 95 -17.61 -2.71 15.33
N VAL A 96 -18.15 -2.44 14.15
CA VAL A 96 -17.35 -2.25 12.93
C VAL A 96 -16.41 -1.05 13.05
N GLU A 97 -16.90 0.06 13.60
CA GLU A 97 -16.09 1.28 13.83
C GLU A 97 -14.96 1.01 14.84
N ASP A 98 -15.27 0.33 15.94
CA ASP A 98 -14.27 -0.04 16.94
C ASP A 98 -13.16 -0.94 16.35
N LEU A 99 -13.53 -1.92 15.51
CA LEU A 99 -12.57 -2.78 14.81
C LEU A 99 -11.66 -2.01 13.84
N LYS A 100 -12.20 -1.01 13.13
CA LYS A 100 -11.41 -0.13 12.26
C LYS A 100 -10.44 0.71 13.08
N ASN A 101 -10.93 1.36 14.12
CA ASN A 101 -10.12 2.19 15.01
C ASN A 101 -8.97 1.41 15.68
N ASP A 102 -9.21 0.15 16.05
CA ASP A 102 -8.17 -0.73 16.59
C ASP A 102 -7.12 -1.12 15.54
N ALA A 103 -7.55 -1.37 14.31
CA ALA A 103 -6.63 -1.64 13.20
C ALA A 103 -5.79 -0.40 12.88
N ASP A 104 -6.39 0.79 12.84
CA ASP A 104 -5.69 2.06 12.57
C ASP A 104 -4.62 2.36 13.63
N LYS A 105 -4.91 2.10 14.92
CA LYS A 105 -3.90 2.22 16.00
C LYS A 105 -2.73 1.28 15.79
N LYS A 106 -2.99 0.03 15.39
CA LYS A 106 -1.94 -0.97 15.11
C LYS A 106 -1.10 -0.58 13.89
N ILE A 107 -1.74 -0.10 12.82
CA ILE A 107 -1.08 0.39 11.61
C ILE A 107 -0.20 1.59 11.94
N LEU A 108 -0.69 2.56 12.71
CA LEU A 108 0.11 3.71 13.14
C LEU A 108 1.35 3.32 13.94
N SER A 109 1.22 2.34 14.84
CA SER A 109 2.34 1.81 15.62
C SER A 109 3.35 1.09 14.73
N LEU A 110 2.86 0.28 13.79
CA LEU A 110 3.68 -0.42 12.79
C LEU A 110 4.43 0.57 11.90
N HIS A 111 3.76 1.61 11.41
CA HIS A 111 4.35 2.69 10.60
C HIS A 111 5.54 3.36 11.32
N LYS A 112 5.34 3.78 12.58
CA LYS A 112 6.41 4.39 13.38
C LYS A 112 7.60 3.45 13.57
N SER A 113 7.33 2.18 13.86
CA SER A 113 8.37 1.15 14.02
C SER A 113 9.13 0.91 12.71
N TYR A 114 8.41 0.87 11.60
CA TYR A 114 8.97 0.70 10.26
C TYR A 114 9.95 1.83 9.90
N LEU A 115 9.53 3.09 10.04
CA LEU A 115 10.40 4.23 9.78
C LEU A 115 11.63 4.24 10.69
N LYS A 116 11.48 3.85 11.96
CA LYS A 116 12.60 3.69 12.90
C LYS A 116 13.58 2.58 12.46
N LYS A 117 13.08 1.49 11.88
CA LYS A 117 13.96 0.42 11.33
C LYS A 117 14.72 0.92 10.10
N LEU A 118 14.05 1.60 9.18
CA LEU A 118 14.68 2.18 7.98
C LEU A 118 15.74 3.22 8.33
N SER A 119 15.49 4.12 9.29
CA SER A 119 16.43 5.19 9.67
C SER A 119 17.75 4.68 10.27
N LYS A 120 17.82 3.41 10.68
CA LYS A 120 19.07 2.77 11.11
C LYS A 120 19.97 2.32 9.95
N LYS A 121 19.42 2.24 8.74
CA LYS A 121 20.09 1.70 7.56
C LYS A 121 20.17 2.70 6.40
N LEU A 122 19.28 3.67 6.36
CA LEU A 122 19.08 4.60 5.25
C LEU A 122 19.13 6.05 5.72
N ASN A 123 19.63 6.93 4.86
CA ASN A 123 19.49 8.37 5.05
C ASN A 123 18.07 8.85 4.67
N ASN A 124 17.76 10.13 4.98
CA ASN A 124 16.42 10.69 4.74
C ASN A 124 15.99 10.64 3.27
N SER A 125 16.90 10.90 2.33
CA SER A 125 16.61 10.85 0.90
C SER A 125 16.25 9.43 0.45
N GLN A 126 16.99 8.43 0.92
CA GLN A 126 16.70 7.02 0.63
C GLN A 126 15.37 6.56 1.25
N ILE A 127 15.03 7.04 2.46
CA ILE A 127 13.72 6.76 3.07
C ILE A 127 12.59 7.34 2.22
N VAL A 128 12.76 8.55 1.69
CA VAL A 128 11.80 9.14 0.74
C VAL A 128 11.65 8.26 -0.51
N GLN A 129 12.75 7.77 -1.09
CA GLN A 129 12.70 6.86 -2.23
C GLN A 129 11.96 5.55 -1.91
N VAL A 130 12.17 4.99 -0.72
CA VAL A 130 11.41 3.81 -0.27
C VAL A 130 9.91 4.10 -0.21
N LYS A 131 9.51 5.24 0.40
CA LYS A 131 8.10 5.66 0.47
C LYS A 131 7.49 5.83 -0.93
N ASP A 132 8.22 6.46 -1.84
CA ASP A 132 7.79 6.64 -3.23
C ASP A 132 7.66 5.27 -3.94
N GLY A 133 8.61 4.37 -3.77
CA GLY A 133 8.55 3.01 -4.32
C GLY A 133 7.36 2.20 -3.79
N MET A 134 7.04 2.31 -2.49
CA MET A 134 5.85 1.67 -1.89
C MET A 134 4.53 2.22 -2.43
N THR A 135 4.54 3.39 -3.04
CA THR A 135 3.38 4.12 -3.55
C THR A 135 3.45 4.38 -5.06
N TYR A 136 4.21 3.55 -5.79
CA TYR A 136 4.31 3.55 -7.26
C TYR A 136 4.82 4.86 -7.86
N GLY A 137 5.56 5.68 -7.11
CA GLY A 137 6.05 6.98 -7.55
C GLY A 137 4.94 8.01 -7.83
N VAL A 138 3.73 7.83 -7.29
CA VAL A 138 2.58 8.71 -7.59
C VAL A 138 2.86 10.15 -7.19
N LEU A 139 3.56 10.41 -6.06
CA LEU A 139 3.88 11.76 -5.63
C LEU A 139 4.72 12.52 -6.67
N PRO A 140 5.94 12.09 -7.02
CA PRO A 140 6.77 12.83 -7.98
C PRO A 140 6.11 12.97 -9.35
N ILE A 141 5.44 11.94 -9.85
CA ILE A 141 4.71 11.98 -11.13
C ILE A 141 3.59 13.03 -11.08
N THR A 142 2.84 13.09 -9.98
CA THR A 142 1.73 14.03 -9.82
C THR A 142 2.22 15.48 -9.70
N VAL A 143 3.32 15.72 -8.96
CA VAL A 143 3.95 17.05 -8.88
C VAL A 143 4.40 17.54 -10.26
N LEU A 144 5.06 16.67 -11.05
CA LEU A 144 5.44 16.99 -12.41
C LEU A 144 4.22 17.30 -13.28
N GLY A 145 3.13 16.52 -13.15
CA GLY A 145 1.89 16.75 -13.88
C GLY A 145 1.26 18.10 -13.57
N TYR A 146 1.15 18.50 -12.30
CA TYR A 146 0.65 19.83 -11.93
C TYR A 146 1.51 20.96 -12.45
N ASN A 147 2.85 20.84 -12.32
CA ASN A 147 3.77 21.88 -12.81
C ASN A 147 3.73 22.04 -14.33
N ASP A 148 3.54 20.94 -15.09
CA ASP A 148 3.43 21.00 -16.55
C ASP A 148 2.04 21.48 -17.02
N MET A 149 0.98 21.10 -16.29
CA MET A 149 -0.38 21.56 -16.56
C MET A 149 -0.56 23.04 -16.24
N LEU A 150 0.04 23.53 -15.15
CA LEU A 150 -0.10 24.89 -14.62
C LEU A 150 1.27 25.58 -14.54
N PRO A 151 1.81 26.08 -15.66
CA PRO A 151 3.17 26.65 -15.71
C PRO A 151 3.35 27.92 -14.86
N ASN A 152 2.25 28.60 -14.51
CA ASN A 152 2.25 29.86 -13.76
C ASN A 152 2.00 29.68 -12.25
N LEU A 153 2.16 28.48 -11.70
CA LEU A 153 2.04 28.25 -10.26
C LEU A 153 3.06 29.08 -9.47
N THR A 154 2.60 29.76 -8.43
CA THR A 154 3.49 30.43 -7.47
C THR A 154 4.26 29.42 -6.61
N ASN A 155 5.29 29.85 -5.92
CA ASN A 155 6.06 28.99 -5.01
C ASN A 155 5.18 28.46 -3.86
N GLU A 156 4.25 29.26 -3.35
CA GLU A 156 3.31 28.89 -2.30
C GLU A 156 2.36 27.80 -2.79
N GLN A 157 1.85 27.92 -4.02
CA GLN A 157 0.96 26.94 -4.63
C GLN A 157 1.70 25.61 -4.90
N LYS A 158 2.93 25.67 -5.42
CA LYS A 158 3.79 24.48 -5.59
C LYS A 158 4.07 23.80 -4.25
N LYS A 159 4.35 24.57 -3.22
CA LYS A 159 4.54 24.05 -1.87
C LYS A 159 3.28 23.37 -1.32
N TYR A 160 2.11 24.00 -1.48
CA TYR A 160 0.84 23.41 -1.05
C TYR A 160 0.55 22.07 -1.73
N ILE A 161 0.76 22.02 -3.06
CA ILE A 161 0.61 20.78 -3.85
C ILE A 161 1.54 19.68 -3.32
N TYR A 162 2.82 20.03 -3.12
CA TYR A 162 3.81 19.09 -2.63
C TYR A 162 3.47 18.56 -1.23
N ASP A 163 3.18 19.44 -0.29
CA ASP A 163 2.85 19.09 1.09
C ASP A 163 1.60 18.20 1.16
N ALA A 164 0.56 18.53 0.41
CA ALA A 164 -0.65 17.71 0.32
C ALA A 164 -0.37 16.32 -0.25
N LEU A 165 0.50 16.20 -1.25
CA LEU A 165 0.88 14.90 -1.82
C LEU A 165 1.82 14.11 -0.89
N VAL A 166 2.66 14.79 -0.10
CA VAL A 166 3.45 14.12 0.96
C VAL A 166 2.52 13.51 2.00
N GLU A 167 1.51 14.23 2.47
CA GLU A 167 0.50 13.71 3.40
C GLU A 167 -0.26 12.53 2.79
N ALA A 168 -0.66 12.63 1.52
CA ALA A 168 -1.29 11.53 0.79
C ALA A 168 -0.40 10.28 0.74
N ARG A 169 0.90 10.43 0.49
CA ARG A 169 1.87 9.33 0.45
C ARG A 169 2.02 8.64 1.79
N GLU A 170 2.10 9.38 2.90
CA GLU A 170 2.21 8.80 4.24
C GLU A 170 1.00 7.90 4.55
N HIS A 171 -0.21 8.31 4.16
CA HIS A 171 -1.40 7.45 4.27
C HIS A 171 -1.39 6.29 3.27
N ALA A 172 -1.00 6.55 2.03
CA ALA A 172 -1.05 5.55 0.96
C ALA A 172 -0.09 4.39 1.20
N MET A 173 1.09 4.61 1.79
CA MET A 173 2.03 3.52 2.04
C MET A 173 1.50 2.48 3.03
N ASP A 174 0.52 2.83 3.86
CA ASP A 174 -0.15 1.92 4.81
C ASP A 174 -1.41 1.26 4.22
N GLY A 175 -1.80 1.59 3.00
CA GLY A 175 -2.91 0.96 2.30
C GLY A 175 -2.63 -0.51 1.95
N GLY A 176 -3.62 -1.38 2.14
CA GLY A 176 -3.51 -2.83 1.90
C GLY A 176 -3.56 -3.23 0.43
N SER A 177 -4.13 -2.38 -0.41
CA SER A 177 -4.29 -2.64 -1.83
C SER A 177 -3.85 -1.46 -2.69
N SER A 178 -3.55 -1.74 -3.97
CA SER A 178 -3.27 -0.68 -4.96
C SER A 178 -4.45 0.32 -5.03
N LYS A 179 -5.68 -0.18 -4.98
CA LYS A 179 -6.90 0.65 -4.99
C LYS A 179 -6.94 1.63 -3.81
N GLU A 180 -6.65 1.17 -2.59
CA GLU A 180 -6.60 2.03 -1.40
C GLU A 180 -5.48 3.06 -1.48
N LYS A 181 -4.30 2.66 -1.95
CA LYS A 181 -3.18 3.58 -2.17
C LYS A 181 -3.56 4.70 -3.14
N HIS A 182 -4.16 4.36 -4.28
CA HIS A 182 -4.63 5.34 -5.26
C HIS A 182 -5.79 6.19 -4.74
N ALA A 183 -6.66 5.65 -3.90
CA ALA A 183 -7.77 6.41 -3.29
C ALA A 183 -7.26 7.54 -2.39
N TRP A 184 -6.20 7.32 -1.62
CA TRP A 184 -5.57 8.37 -0.83
C TRP A 184 -5.06 9.52 -1.71
N PHE A 185 -4.30 9.21 -2.76
CA PHE A 185 -3.86 10.24 -3.70
C PHE A 185 -5.04 10.93 -4.41
N GLY A 186 -6.11 10.20 -4.75
CA GLY A 186 -7.34 10.76 -5.32
C GLY A 186 -7.98 11.79 -4.41
N LYS A 187 -8.13 11.47 -3.11
CA LYS A 187 -8.65 12.38 -2.08
C LYS A 187 -7.84 13.68 -2.01
N TYR A 188 -6.53 13.56 -1.96
CA TYR A 188 -5.66 14.75 -1.84
C TYR A 188 -5.56 15.55 -3.14
N LYS A 189 -5.61 14.92 -4.31
CA LYS A 189 -5.78 15.63 -5.58
C LYS A 189 -7.08 16.42 -5.62
N GLY A 190 -8.16 15.89 -5.07
CA GLY A 190 -9.41 16.66 -4.89
C GLY A 190 -9.23 17.91 -4.03
N ARG A 191 -8.52 17.80 -2.90
CA ARG A 191 -8.18 18.97 -2.04
C ARG A 191 -7.33 20.00 -2.78
N ILE A 192 -6.31 19.54 -3.52
CA ILE A 192 -5.45 20.41 -4.33
C ILE A 192 -6.28 21.14 -5.40
N ASN A 193 -7.14 20.42 -6.11
CA ASN A 193 -7.96 20.99 -7.16
C ASN A 193 -8.92 22.06 -6.60
N ASN A 194 -9.57 21.78 -5.47
CA ASN A 194 -10.41 22.75 -4.78
C ASN A 194 -9.61 24.01 -4.39
N TYR A 195 -8.43 23.85 -3.79
CA TYR A 195 -7.55 24.97 -3.46
C TYR A 195 -7.19 25.79 -4.70
N LEU A 196 -6.73 25.16 -5.78
CA LEU A 196 -6.35 25.86 -7.01
C LEU A 196 -7.56 26.60 -7.64
N SER A 197 -8.76 26.02 -7.59
CA SER A 197 -9.97 26.69 -8.06
C SER A 197 -10.29 27.96 -7.23
N THR A 198 -10.06 27.94 -5.91
CA THR A 198 -10.20 29.15 -5.07
C THR A 198 -9.13 30.23 -5.37
N GLN A 199 -8.01 29.82 -5.96
CA GLN A 199 -6.93 30.68 -6.43
C GLN A 199 -7.16 31.23 -7.85
N GLY A 200 -8.33 30.93 -8.46
CA GLY A 200 -8.73 31.44 -9.77
C GLY A 200 -8.36 30.57 -10.97
N TYR A 201 -7.87 29.35 -10.77
CA TYR A 201 -7.61 28.43 -11.88
C TYR A 201 -8.89 27.74 -12.37
N ASP A 202 -9.15 27.82 -13.68
CA ASP A 202 -10.12 26.95 -14.35
C ASP A 202 -9.43 25.64 -14.77
N LEU A 203 -9.48 24.65 -13.90
CA LEU A 203 -8.78 23.38 -14.10
C LEU A 203 -9.25 22.59 -15.33
N ASN A 204 -10.49 22.79 -15.79
CA ASN A 204 -10.98 22.14 -17.00
C ASN A 204 -10.33 22.77 -18.24
N LYS A 205 -10.26 24.10 -18.27
CA LYS A 205 -9.57 24.83 -19.33
C LYS A 205 -8.08 24.51 -19.33
N GLU A 206 -7.44 24.57 -18.18
CA GLU A 206 -6.00 24.30 -18.04
C GLU A 206 -5.64 22.87 -18.48
N SER A 207 -6.46 21.88 -18.12
CA SER A 207 -6.28 20.49 -18.55
C SER A 207 -6.42 20.35 -20.08
N THR A 208 -7.43 21.02 -20.66
CA THR A 208 -7.64 21.01 -22.12
C THR A 208 -6.46 21.61 -22.86
N ASP A 209 -5.98 22.76 -22.40
CA ASP A 209 -4.84 23.46 -23.01
C ASP A 209 -3.52 22.68 -22.80
N TRP A 210 -3.39 21.99 -21.68
CA TRP A 210 -2.26 21.08 -21.42
C TRP A 210 -2.23 19.91 -22.42
N HIS A 211 -3.36 19.25 -22.66
CA HIS A 211 -3.42 18.15 -23.64
C HIS A 211 -3.04 18.62 -25.05
N LYS A 212 -3.47 19.81 -25.47
CA LYS A 212 -3.06 20.39 -26.77
C LYS A 212 -1.52 20.59 -26.81
N ARG A 213 -0.91 21.14 -25.74
CA ARG A 213 0.54 21.30 -25.66
C ARG A 213 1.28 19.96 -25.72
N LEU A 214 0.73 18.90 -25.11
CA LEU A 214 1.34 17.56 -25.17
C LEU A 214 1.30 17.02 -26.62
N GLU A 215 0.17 17.13 -27.32
CA GLU A 215 0.03 16.70 -28.71
C GLU A 215 0.99 17.46 -29.66
N GLU A 216 1.15 18.77 -29.48
CA GLU A 216 2.10 19.58 -30.24
C GLU A 216 3.55 19.13 -29.99
N ARG A 217 3.92 18.87 -28.72
CA ARG A 217 5.26 18.34 -28.38
C ARG A 217 5.55 16.98 -29.04
N GLU A 218 4.55 16.11 -29.14
CA GLU A 218 4.71 14.81 -29.79
C GLU A 218 4.85 14.93 -31.32
N LYS A 219 4.11 15.84 -31.96
CA LYS A 219 4.22 16.13 -33.40
C LYS A 219 5.62 16.66 -33.77
N ASN A 220 6.21 17.49 -32.88
CA ASN A 220 7.52 18.09 -33.10
C ASN A 220 8.71 17.14 -32.80
N LYS A 221 8.46 15.95 -32.27
CA LYS A 221 9.48 14.90 -32.05
C LYS A 221 9.65 13.93 -33.24
N LYS A 222 8.73 13.98 -34.21
CA LYS A 222 8.75 13.19 -35.44
C LYS A 222 9.39 13.96 -36.56
#